data_56abb4e76d9af8c56e1f0a104322844c
#
_entry.id   56abb4e76d9af8c56e1f0a104322844c
#
_cell.length_a   1.000
_cell.length_b   1.000
_cell.length_c   1.000
_cell.angle_alpha   90.00
_cell.angle_beta   90.00
_cell.angle_gamma   90.00
#
_symmetry.space_group_name_H-M   'P 1'
#
loop_
_entity.id
_entity.type
_entity.pdbx_description
1 polymer ?
#
loop_
_entity_poly.entity_id
_entity_poly.type
_entity_poly.pdbx_seq_one_letter_code
_entity_poly.pdbx_strand_id
1 'polypeptide(L)'
;MKQSDIYTEALTCLRSILLADHPEFQNWIDWLERDIQDWNQRREVTHHLRAYGGMGSFNDLPSMRGNHDYIFDFLKSVCYAFSICMYRYDLLLCVMKVLE
;
A
#
# COMPACT_ATOMS: atom_id res chain seq x y z
N MET A 1 17.90 3.93 7.96
CA MET A 1 16.76 3.14 7.42
C MET A 1 16.68 3.35 5.92
N LYS A 2 16.53 2.28 5.17
CA LYS A 2 16.40 2.36 3.71
C LYS A 2 14.98 2.77 3.35
N GLN A 3 14.81 3.48 2.23
CA GLN A 3 13.50 3.93 1.77
C GLN A 3 12.52 2.77 1.58
N SER A 4 13.00 1.61 1.11
CA SER A 4 12.17 0.41 0.95
C SER A 4 11.61 -0.10 2.27
N ASP A 5 12.33 0.12 3.38
CA ASP A 5 11.89 -0.33 4.69
C ASP A 5 10.70 0.48 5.19
N ILE A 6 10.67 1.78 4.84
CA ILE A 6 9.55 2.66 5.22
C ILE A 6 8.25 2.16 4.60
N TYR A 7 8.26 1.78 3.33
CA TYR A 7 7.09 1.28 2.64
C TYR A 7 6.61 -0.05 3.25
N THR A 8 7.54 -0.98 3.46
CA THR A 8 7.22 -2.27 4.08
C THR A 8 6.65 -2.09 5.49
N GLU A 9 7.24 -1.20 6.28
CA GLU A 9 6.76 -0.93 7.62
C GLU A 9 5.37 -0.30 7.62
N ALA A 10 5.11 0.62 6.70
CA ALA A 10 3.79 1.23 6.58
C ALA A 10 2.73 0.19 6.20
N LEU A 11 3.02 -0.69 5.26
CA LEU A 11 2.12 -1.79 4.88
C LEU A 11 1.87 -2.74 6.04
N THR A 12 2.93 -3.06 6.79
CA THR A 12 2.84 -3.95 7.96
C THR A 12 1.97 -3.32 9.05
N CYS A 13 2.11 -2.01 9.28
CA CYS A 13 1.28 -1.31 10.26
C CYS A 13 -0.19 -1.28 9.83
N LEU A 14 -0.47 -1.02 8.56
CA LEU A 14 -1.84 -1.06 8.03
C LEU A 14 -2.46 -2.44 8.28
N ARG A 15 -1.72 -3.49 7.98
CA ARG A 15 -2.18 -4.86 8.17
C ARG A 15 -2.44 -5.15 9.66
N SER A 16 -1.54 -4.69 10.52
CA SER A 16 -1.68 -4.90 11.97
C SER A 16 -2.91 -4.20 12.53
N ILE A 17 -3.20 -2.98 12.07
CA ILE A 17 -4.39 -2.24 12.50
C ILE A 17 -5.66 -2.97 12.06
N LEU A 18 -5.69 -3.46 10.82
CA LEU A 18 -6.84 -4.23 10.34
C LEU A 18 -7.05 -5.49 11.16
N LEU A 19 -5.99 -6.23 11.45
CA LEU A 19 -6.08 -7.43 12.27
C LEU A 19 -6.63 -7.14 13.67
N ALA A 20 -6.24 -6.01 14.26
CA ALA A 20 -6.68 -5.64 15.60
C ALA A 20 -8.13 -5.15 15.62
N ASP A 21 -8.50 -4.30 14.66
CA ASP A 21 -9.77 -3.57 14.70
C ASP A 21 -10.88 -4.22 13.87
N HIS A 22 -10.52 -4.83 12.73
CA HIS A 22 -11.46 -5.42 11.78
C HIS A 22 -10.93 -6.72 11.19
N PRO A 23 -10.74 -7.76 12.02
CA PRO A 23 -10.19 -9.04 11.53
C PRO A 23 -11.10 -9.74 10.53
N GLU A 24 -12.38 -9.34 10.44
CA GLU A 24 -13.32 -9.87 9.46
C GLU A 24 -12.96 -9.51 8.02
N PHE A 25 -12.11 -8.49 7.81
CA PHE A 25 -11.67 -8.10 6.46
C PHE A 25 -10.42 -8.87 6.05
N GLN A 26 -10.52 -10.19 6.09
CA GLN A 26 -9.39 -11.06 5.74
C GLN A 26 -8.88 -10.83 4.32
N ASN A 27 -9.78 -10.51 3.39
CA ASN A 27 -9.39 -10.20 2.02
C ASN A 27 -8.42 -9.02 1.93
N TRP A 28 -8.65 -7.95 2.73
CA TRP A 28 -7.75 -6.79 2.75
C TRP A 28 -6.46 -7.07 3.51
N ILE A 29 -6.54 -7.88 4.57
CA ILE A 29 -5.36 -8.33 5.31
C ILE A 29 -4.44 -9.12 4.38
N ASP A 30 -5.01 -10.04 3.59
CA ASP A 30 -4.26 -10.84 2.62
C ASP A 30 -3.73 -9.96 1.48
N TRP A 31 -4.49 -8.95 1.06
CA TRP A 31 -4.06 -8.00 0.04
C TRP A 31 -2.77 -7.28 0.45
N LEU A 32 -2.76 -6.77 1.68
CA LEU A 32 -1.57 -6.08 2.21
C LEU A 32 -0.39 -7.03 2.36
N GLU A 33 -0.63 -8.27 2.75
CA GLU A 33 0.43 -9.28 2.83
C GLU A 33 1.05 -9.53 1.45
N ARG A 34 0.23 -9.61 0.42
CA ARG A 34 0.72 -9.75 -0.95
C ARG A 34 1.51 -8.50 -1.39
N ASP A 35 1.03 -7.31 -1.01
CA ASP A 35 1.76 -6.06 -1.32
C ASP A 35 3.17 -6.09 -0.74
N ILE A 36 3.31 -6.56 0.49
CA ILE A 36 4.61 -6.68 1.16
C ILE A 36 5.50 -7.66 0.39
N GLN A 37 4.96 -8.81 0.00
CA GLN A 37 5.70 -9.83 -0.73
C GLN A 37 6.13 -9.32 -2.11
N ASP A 38 5.22 -8.68 -2.84
CA ASP A 38 5.52 -8.13 -4.17
C ASP A 38 6.65 -7.10 -4.10
N TRP A 39 6.60 -6.23 -3.10
CA TRP A 39 7.65 -5.23 -2.92
C TRP A 39 8.99 -5.87 -2.55
N ASN A 40 8.98 -6.79 -1.61
CA ASN A 40 10.22 -7.42 -1.14
C ASN A 40 10.88 -8.28 -2.20
N GLN A 41 10.08 -8.98 -3.02
CA GLN A 41 10.60 -9.91 -4.01
C GLN A 41 10.88 -9.27 -5.35
N ARG A 42 10.06 -8.31 -5.79
CA ARG A 42 10.09 -7.78 -7.15
C ARG A 42 10.09 -6.27 -7.23
N ARG A 43 10.02 -5.57 -6.11
CA ARG A 43 9.90 -4.11 -6.05
C ARG A 43 8.72 -3.58 -6.87
N GLU A 44 7.62 -4.34 -6.87
CA GLU A 44 6.40 -3.96 -7.58
C GLU A 44 5.39 -3.33 -6.64
N VAL A 45 4.69 -2.31 -7.15
CA VAL A 45 3.67 -1.57 -6.41
C VAL A 45 2.30 -1.62 -7.10
N THR A 46 2.20 -2.29 -8.26
CA THR A 46 0.97 -2.28 -9.07
C THR A 46 -0.21 -2.94 -8.36
N HIS A 47 0.04 -4.02 -7.63
CA HIS A 47 -1.02 -4.67 -6.85
C HIS A 47 -1.57 -3.75 -5.78
N HIS A 48 -0.69 -3.03 -5.07
CA HIS A 48 -1.13 -2.08 -4.05
C HIS A 48 -1.99 -0.97 -4.65
N LEU A 49 -1.59 -0.43 -5.81
CA LEU A 49 -2.33 0.65 -6.47
C LEU A 49 -3.75 0.25 -6.84
N ARG A 50 -4.01 -1.03 -7.06
CA ARG A 50 -5.35 -1.53 -7.35
C ARG A 50 -6.28 -1.52 -6.14
N ALA A 51 -5.75 -1.29 -4.94
CA ALA A 51 -6.56 -1.22 -3.72
C ALA A 51 -7.43 0.04 -3.70
N TYR A 52 -7.10 1.07 -4.48
CA TYR A 52 -7.75 2.37 -4.44
C TYR A 52 -8.70 2.54 -5.62
N GLY A 53 -9.78 3.30 -5.38
CA GLY A 53 -10.75 3.67 -6.42
C GLY A 53 -11.96 2.76 -6.45
N GLY A 54 -13.13 3.36 -6.72
CA GLY A 54 -14.40 2.64 -6.85
C GLY A 54 -15.03 2.22 -5.53
N MET A 55 -16.27 1.76 -5.61
CA MET A 55 -16.99 1.24 -4.45
C MET A 55 -16.42 -0.11 -4.03
N GLY A 56 -16.36 -0.34 -2.72
CA GLY A 56 -15.78 -1.56 -2.16
C GLY A 56 -14.26 -1.58 -2.19
N SER A 57 -13.62 -0.44 -2.47
CA SER A 57 -12.16 -0.32 -2.46
C SER A 57 -11.64 -0.15 -1.03
N PHE A 58 -10.31 -0.08 -0.93
CA PHE A 58 -9.62 0.16 0.33
C PHE A 58 -10.06 1.47 0.99
N ASN A 59 -10.51 2.44 0.20
CA ASN A 59 -11.00 3.73 0.69
C ASN A 59 -12.39 3.65 1.34
N ASP A 60 -13.12 2.56 1.13
CA ASP A 60 -14.47 2.38 1.65
C ASP A 60 -14.51 1.59 2.95
N LEU A 61 -13.37 1.29 3.55
CA LEU A 61 -13.32 0.58 4.81
C LEU A 61 -13.90 1.45 5.94
N PRO A 62 -14.57 0.82 6.92
CA PRO A 62 -15.09 1.57 8.07
C PRO A 62 -13.97 2.14 8.91
N SER A 63 -14.32 3.10 9.78
CA SER A 63 -13.36 3.74 10.66
C SER A 63 -12.69 2.74 11.58
N MET A 64 -11.42 2.99 11.87
CA MET A 64 -10.66 2.22 12.85
C MET A 64 -10.92 2.75 14.26
N ARG A 65 -10.47 2.03 15.27
CA ARG A 65 -10.71 2.38 16.68
C ARG A 65 -9.84 3.56 17.12
N GLY A 66 -10.46 4.59 17.66
CA GLY A 66 -9.76 5.71 18.29
C GLY A 66 -8.67 6.30 17.40
N ASN A 67 -7.46 6.41 17.95
CA ASN A 67 -6.31 6.98 17.24
C ASN A 67 -5.86 6.15 16.04
N HIS A 68 -6.24 4.86 15.98
CA HIS A 68 -5.92 4.02 14.84
C HIS A 68 -6.49 4.57 13.53
N ASP A 69 -7.61 5.30 13.60
CA ASP A 69 -8.24 5.86 12.42
C ASP A 69 -7.32 6.90 11.74
N TYR A 70 -6.75 7.80 12.52
CA TYR A 70 -5.80 8.80 11.99
C TYR A 70 -4.52 8.14 11.45
N ILE A 71 -4.01 7.18 12.20
CA ILE A 71 -2.79 6.47 11.82
C ILE A 71 -3.02 5.69 10.52
N PHE A 72 -4.15 5.01 10.43
CA PHE A 72 -4.50 4.23 9.24
C PHE A 72 -4.61 5.13 8.01
N ASP A 73 -5.32 6.25 8.12
CA ASP A 73 -5.47 7.21 7.03
C ASP A 73 -4.12 7.79 6.61
N PHE A 74 -3.28 8.13 7.57
CA PHE A 74 -1.94 8.66 7.28
C PHE A 74 -1.09 7.63 6.54
N LEU A 75 -1.04 6.40 7.05
CA LEU A 75 -0.25 5.33 6.45
C LEU A 75 -0.76 4.97 5.06
N LYS A 76 -2.07 4.97 4.87
CA LYS A 76 -2.69 4.73 3.57
C LYS A 76 -2.23 5.78 2.56
N SER A 77 -2.20 7.05 2.96
CA SER A 77 -1.71 8.15 2.12
C SER A 77 -0.23 8.00 1.78
N VAL A 78 0.57 7.59 2.76
CA VAL A 78 2.02 7.37 2.56
C VAL A 78 2.24 6.24 1.55
N CYS A 79 1.54 5.13 1.72
CA CYS A 79 1.68 3.98 0.80
C CYS A 79 1.21 4.33 -0.61
N TYR A 80 0.12 5.09 -0.73
CA TYR A 80 -0.37 5.53 -2.03
C TYR A 80 0.65 6.43 -2.73
N ALA A 81 1.13 7.44 -2.01
CA ALA A 81 2.10 8.39 -2.57
C ALA A 81 3.39 7.69 -2.99
N PHE A 82 3.90 6.79 -2.16
CA PHE A 82 5.10 6.01 -2.48
C PHE A 82 4.87 5.16 -3.73
N SER A 83 3.74 4.47 -3.80
CA SER A 83 3.42 3.58 -4.92
C SER A 83 3.28 4.35 -6.23
N ILE A 84 2.65 5.52 -6.20
CA ILE A 84 2.51 6.36 -7.39
C ILE A 84 3.88 6.85 -7.86
N CYS A 85 4.74 7.27 -6.93
CA CYS A 85 6.08 7.73 -7.29
C CYS A 85 6.90 6.61 -7.92
N MET A 86 6.86 5.41 -7.36
CA MET A 86 7.59 4.26 -7.90
C MET A 86 7.06 3.86 -9.27
N TYR A 87 5.74 3.86 -9.44
CA TYR A 87 5.11 3.51 -10.71
C TYR A 87 5.53 4.51 -11.81
N ARG A 88 5.49 5.81 -11.51
CA ARG A 88 5.88 6.86 -12.46
C ARG A 88 7.36 6.79 -12.80
N TYR A 89 8.20 6.45 -11.82
CA TYR A 89 9.62 6.28 -12.04
C TYR A 89 9.90 5.14 -13.00
N ASP A 90 9.22 4.01 -12.83
CA ASP A 90 9.37 2.85 -13.72
C ASP A 90 8.92 3.18 -15.15
N LEU A 91 7.82 3.92 -15.29
CA LEU A 91 7.35 4.37 -16.60
C LEU A 91 8.38 5.27 -17.28
N LEU A 92 8.96 6.20 -16.52
CA LEU A 92 9.98 7.10 -17.04
C LEU A 92 11.19 6.34 -17.55
N LEU A 93 11.64 5.34 -16.79
CA LEU A 93 12.77 4.50 -17.20
C LEU A 93 12.46 3.76 -18.51
N CYS A 94 11.24 3.25 -18.66
CA CYS A 94 10.83 2.57 -19.87
C CYS A 94 10.86 3.52 -21.08
N VAL A 95 10.34 4.75 -20.92
CA VAL A 95 10.36 5.76 -21.97
C VAL A 95 11.79 6.14 -22.35
N MET A 96 12.65 6.32 -21.36
CA MET A 96 14.05 6.68 -21.60
C MET A 96 14.78 5.60 -22.40
N LYS A 97 14.50 4.32 -22.13
CA LYS A 97 15.09 3.22 -22.88
C LYS A 97 14.67 3.24 -24.35
N VAL A 98 13.42 3.56 -24.63
CA VAL A 98 12.92 3.63 -25.99
C VAL A 98 13.59 4.76 -26.78
N LEU A 99 13.94 5.86 -26.10
CA LEU A 99 14.57 7.02 -26.72
C LEU A 99 16.08 6.85 -26.95
N GLU A 100 16.70 5.88 -26.32
CA GLU A 100 18.09 5.57 -26.56
C GLU A 100 18.29 4.92 -27.92
#